data_727a0fa750d3c356df6f658af98b93d6
#
_entry.id   727a0fa750d3c356df6f658af98b93d6
#
_cell.length_a   1.000
_cell.length_b   1.000
_cell.length_c   1.000
_cell.angle_alpha   90.00
_cell.angle_beta   90.00
_cell.angle_gamma   90.00
#
_symmetry.space_group_name_H-M   'P 1'
#
loop_
_entity.id
_entity.type
_entity.pdbx_description
1 polymer ?
#
loop_
_entity_poly.entity_id
_entity_poly.type
_entity_poly.pdbx_seq_one_letter_code
_entity_poly.pdbx_strand_id
1 'polypeptide(L)'
;MPSRRQFIGITGASALAAAAPTRLQAEAARSNNDSQTQGYRPVRTLNGWTLPYTLKDGVKEFHLRAEEIDHEFAPGTQAKCWGYNGSTPGPTIEVVEGDQVRILVTNALPEHTTIHWHGIILPSGMDGVGGLSQPQIRPGETYAYEFEVQQHGTHMYHPHADEMTQIAVGLMGMLVIHPKQPEAKPADRDYCFMLHLSLIHI
;
A
#
# COMPACT_ATOMS: atom_id res chain seq x y z
N MET A 1 -13.31 -50.04 -16.56
CA MET A 1 -12.41 -49.70 -15.41
C MET A 1 -11.52 -48.54 -15.83
N PRO A 2 -11.71 -47.32 -15.36
CA PRO A 2 -10.81 -46.23 -15.68
C PRO A 2 -9.76 -46.03 -14.58
N SER A 3 -8.54 -45.72 -15.00
CA SER A 3 -7.31 -45.60 -14.24
C SER A 3 -7.28 -44.38 -13.33
N ARG A 4 -6.69 -44.58 -12.15
CA ARG A 4 -6.36 -43.53 -11.18
C ARG A 4 -5.28 -42.61 -11.74
N ARG A 5 -5.58 -41.33 -11.94
CA ARG A 5 -4.57 -40.28 -12.10
C ARG A 5 -4.00 -39.87 -10.73
N GLN A 6 -2.72 -40.11 -10.56
CA GLN A 6 -1.94 -39.66 -9.41
C GLN A 6 -1.81 -38.13 -9.48
N PHE A 7 -2.31 -37.44 -8.45
CA PHE A 7 -1.98 -36.06 -8.20
C PHE A 7 -0.62 -36.01 -7.50
N ILE A 8 0.35 -35.43 -8.18
CA ILE A 8 1.65 -35.08 -7.58
C ILE A 8 1.44 -33.79 -6.82
N GLY A 9 1.47 -33.89 -5.48
CA GLY A 9 1.48 -32.74 -4.61
C GLY A 9 2.86 -32.06 -4.65
N ILE A 10 2.91 -30.81 -5.08
CA ILE A 10 4.07 -29.93 -4.90
C ILE A 10 3.88 -29.22 -3.56
N THR A 11 4.49 -29.81 -2.52
CA THR A 11 4.68 -29.14 -1.23
C THR A 11 6.03 -28.44 -1.27
N GLY A 12 6.03 -27.12 -1.15
CA GLY A 12 7.26 -26.35 -1.05
C GLY A 12 7.06 -24.83 -1.21
N ALA A 13 6.13 -24.24 -0.46
CA ALA A 13 6.10 -22.79 -0.31
C ALA A 13 6.93 -22.43 0.92
N SER A 14 8.20 -22.10 0.73
CA SER A 14 9.00 -21.41 1.76
C SER A 14 8.47 -19.99 1.90
N ALA A 15 7.74 -19.72 2.97
CA ALA A 15 7.35 -18.38 3.35
C ALA A 15 8.62 -17.61 3.78
N LEU A 16 9.17 -16.77 2.89
CA LEU A 16 10.09 -15.72 3.30
C LEU A 16 9.31 -14.69 4.09
N ALA A 17 9.43 -14.72 5.40
CA ALA A 17 8.95 -13.64 6.25
C ALA A 17 9.79 -12.39 5.93
N ALA A 18 9.18 -11.43 5.23
CA ALA A 18 9.77 -10.12 5.02
C ALA A 18 9.73 -9.38 6.37
N ALA A 19 10.89 -9.25 7.02
CA ALA A 19 11.03 -8.42 8.22
C ALA A 19 10.76 -6.96 7.85
N ALA A 20 10.11 -6.21 8.75
CA ALA A 20 9.93 -4.77 8.60
C ALA A 20 11.28 -4.09 8.36
N PRO A 21 11.37 -3.10 7.46
CA PRO A 21 12.64 -2.46 7.16
C PRO A 21 13.17 -1.75 8.38
N THR A 22 14.43 -1.99 8.72
CA THR A 22 15.11 -1.24 9.76
C THR A 22 15.25 0.22 9.36
N ARG A 23 15.46 1.13 10.34
CA ARG A 23 15.67 2.57 10.10
C ARG A 23 16.75 2.84 9.02
N LEU A 24 17.80 2.02 8.99
CA LEU A 24 18.86 2.05 7.96
C LEU A 24 18.36 1.65 6.56
N GLN A 25 17.42 0.70 6.47
CA GLN A 25 16.81 0.30 5.20
C GLN A 25 15.82 1.37 4.70
N ALA A 26 15.14 2.06 5.61
CA ALA A 26 14.28 3.20 5.28
C ALA A 26 15.13 4.42 4.82
N GLU A 27 16.31 4.65 5.39
CA GLU A 27 17.24 5.70 4.95
C GLU A 27 17.91 5.34 3.61
N ALA A 28 18.26 4.09 3.38
CA ALA A 28 18.76 3.60 2.09
C ALA A 28 17.68 3.65 1.00
N ALA A 29 16.42 3.35 1.33
CA ALA A 29 15.28 3.50 0.44
C ALA A 29 15.05 4.98 0.08
N ARG A 30 15.26 5.92 1.00
CA ARG A 30 15.20 7.36 0.73
C ARG A 30 16.27 7.81 -0.27
N SER A 31 17.51 7.34 -0.14
CA SER A 31 18.59 7.70 -1.07
C SER A 31 18.40 7.13 -2.49
N ASN A 32 17.76 5.97 -2.61
CA ASN A 32 17.42 5.37 -3.90
C ASN A 32 16.20 6.05 -4.56
N ASN A 33 15.28 6.61 -3.77
CA ASN A 33 14.12 7.33 -4.30
C ASN A 33 14.51 8.67 -4.94
N ASP A 34 15.53 9.37 -4.41
CA ASP A 34 16.03 10.62 -5.00
C ASP A 34 16.54 10.48 -6.45
N SER A 35 16.98 9.28 -6.83
CA SER A 35 17.39 8.97 -8.20
C SER A 35 16.24 8.53 -9.12
N GLN A 36 15.05 8.27 -8.57
CA GLN A 36 13.89 7.76 -9.33
C GLN A 36 12.79 8.81 -9.54
N THR A 37 12.96 10.03 -8.99
CA THR A 37 11.98 11.10 -9.20
C THR A 37 12.01 11.55 -10.66
N GLN A 38 10.96 11.25 -11.40
CA GLN A 38 10.79 11.66 -12.80
C GLN A 38 10.50 13.18 -12.91
N GLY A 39 11.37 14.02 -12.32
CA GLY A 39 11.26 15.48 -12.41
C GLY A 39 10.29 16.14 -11.43
N TYR A 40 9.69 15.40 -10.51
CA TYR A 40 8.88 15.96 -9.40
C TYR A 40 9.68 16.03 -8.09
N ARG A 41 9.23 16.88 -7.18
CA ARG A 41 9.77 16.94 -5.82
C ARG A 41 8.93 16.01 -4.92
N PRO A 42 9.55 15.01 -4.26
CA PRO A 42 8.82 14.12 -3.36
C PRO A 42 8.16 14.86 -2.20
N VAL A 43 6.98 14.42 -1.81
CA VAL A 43 6.30 14.92 -0.62
C VAL A 43 7.05 14.52 0.65
N ARG A 44 6.91 15.32 1.70
CA ARG A 44 7.43 14.99 3.04
C ARG A 44 6.31 14.43 3.90
N THR A 45 6.40 13.16 4.23
CA THR A 45 5.51 12.51 5.20
C THR A 45 6.19 12.52 6.57
N LEU A 46 5.75 13.40 7.47
CA LEU A 46 6.50 13.67 8.73
C LEU A 46 6.50 12.49 9.68
N ASN A 47 5.36 11.78 9.81
CA ASN A 47 5.21 10.61 10.69
C ASN A 47 5.10 9.30 9.90
N GLY A 48 5.77 9.22 8.76
CA GLY A 48 5.70 8.08 7.86
C GLY A 48 6.88 8.03 6.91
N TRP A 49 6.71 7.31 5.84
CA TRP A 49 7.73 7.09 4.82
C TRP A 49 7.08 6.81 3.47
N THR A 50 7.83 7.02 2.39
CA THR A 50 7.37 6.73 1.02
C THR A 50 7.75 5.30 0.65
N LEU A 51 6.78 4.54 0.10
CA LEU A 51 6.97 3.16 -0.32
C LEU A 51 7.87 3.13 -1.57
N PRO A 52 9.03 2.44 -1.53
CA PRO A 52 9.86 2.27 -2.71
C PRO A 52 9.18 1.34 -3.72
N TYR A 53 9.49 1.54 -5.00
CA TYR A 53 9.05 0.65 -6.07
C TYR A 53 10.24 0.04 -6.81
N THR A 54 9.98 -1.04 -7.53
CA THR A 54 10.89 -1.62 -8.51
C THR A 54 10.33 -1.37 -9.91
N LEU A 55 11.15 -0.83 -10.81
CA LEU A 55 10.74 -0.67 -12.20
C LEU A 55 10.95 -2.01 -12.95
N LYS A 56 9.86 -2.59 -13.46
CA LYS A 56 9.86 -3.83 -14.23
C LYS A 56 9.14 -3.58 -15.55
N ASP A 57 9.84 -3.64 -16.66
CA ASP A 57 9.29 -3.44 -18.01
C ASP A 57 8.45 -2.16 -18.15
N GLY A 58 8.89 -1.07 -17.50
CA GLY A 58 8.18 0.22 -17.51
C GLY A 58 7.04 0.33 -16.50
N VAL A 59 6.75 -0.72 -15.74
CA VAL A 59 5.72 -0.76 -14.69
C VAL A 59 6.36 -0.52 -13.32
N LYS A 60 5.83 0.41 -12.53
CA LYS A 60 6.23 0.63 -11.14
C LYS A 60 5.57 -0.41 -10.25
N GLU A 61 6.34 -1.35 -9.75
CA GLU A 61 5.85 -2.42 -8.87
C GLU A 61 6.09 -2.07 -7.40
N PHE A 62 5.01 -2.06 -6.62
CA PHE A 62 4.99 -1.82 -5.17
C PHE A 62 4.55 -3.07 -4.42
N HIS A 63 4.99 -3.21 -3.16
CA HIS A 63 4.57 -4.29 -2.28
C HIS A 63 3.99 -3.72 -0.98
N LEU A 64 2.69 -3.93 -0.79
CA LEU A 64 1.99 -3.66 0.47
C LEU A 64 1.71 -4.97 1.20
N ARG A 65 1.96 -4.96 2.50
CA ARG A 65 1.62 -6.06 3.39
C ARG A 65 0.69 -5.54 4.48
N ALA A 66 -0.55 -6.01 4.48
CA ALA A 66 -1.50 -5.74 5.55
C ALA A 66 -1.22 -6.71 6.70
N GLU A 67 -1.01 -6.21 7.91
CA GLU A 67 -0.58 -7.02 9.06
C GLU A 67 -0.97 -6.39 10.40
N GLU A 68 -1.02 -7.22 11.45
CA GLU A 68 -1.14 -6.76 12.82
C GLU A 68 0.17 -6.14 13.29
N ILE A 69 0.08 -4.99 13.97
CA ILE A 69 1.25 -4.24 14.45
C ILE A 69 1.04 -3.75 15.89
N ASP A 70 2.13 -3.58 16.61
CA ASP A 70 2.18 -2.78 17.83
C ASP A 70 2.63 -1.37 17.46
N HIS A 71 1.77 -0.38 17.69
CA HIS A 71 2.04 1.02 17.32
C HIS A 71 2.10 1.92 18.54
N GLU A 72 3.11 2.77 18.61
CA GLU A 72 3.27 3.79 19.64
C GLU A 72 2.88 5.16 19.08
N PHE A 73 1.71 5.67 19.49
CA PHE A 73 1.19 6.97 19.04
C PHE A 73 1.90 8.16 19.71
N ALA A 74 2.32 7.99 20.94
CA ALA A 74 3.09 8.96 21.71
C ALA A 74 3.92 8.18 22.75
N PRO A 75 4.99 8.76 23.30
CA PRO A 75 5.82 8.08 24.29
C PRO A 75 4.98 7.44 25.41
N GLY A 76 5.05 6.12 25.53
CA GLY A 76 4.30 5.32 26.48
C GLY A 76 2.85 5.00 26.11
N THR A 77 2.35 5.48 24.94
CA THR A 77 0.97 5.21 24.47
C THR A 77 1.01 4.21 23.33
N GLN A 78 0.93 2.93 23.68
CA GLN A 78 0.97 1.82 22.72
C GLN A 78 -0.42 1.22 22.52
N ALA A 79 -0.71 0.79 21.29
CA ALA A 79 -1.94 0.06 20.96
C ALA A 79 -1.68 -1.02 19.91
N LYS A 80 -2.52 -2.06 19.95
CA LYS A 80 -2.62 -3.06 18.91
C LYS A 80 -3.40 -2.47 17.74
N CYS A 81 -2.75 -2.38 16.59
CA CYS A 81 -3.31 -1.83 15.37
C CYS A 81 -3.19 -2.83 14.23
N TRP A 82 -3.86 -2.55 13.13
CA TRP A 82 -3.56 -3.12 11.84
C TRP A 82 -2.92 -2.04 10.98
N GLY A 83 -1.92 -2.42 10.18
CA GLY A 83 -1.18 -1.45 9.37
C GLY A 83 -0.68 -2.05 8.08
N TYR A 84 -0.07 -1.19 7.28
CA TYR A 84 0.63 -1.61 6.07
C TYR A 84 2.14 -1.47 6.26
N ASN A 85 2.88 -2.55 5.98
CA ASN A 85 4.35 -2.59 6.07
C ASN A 85 4.87 -2.09 7.43
N GLY A 86 4.25 -2.57 8.51
CA GLY A 86 4.67 -2.29 9.89
C GLY A 86 4.30 -0.91 10.43
N SER A 87 3.44 -0.14 9.75
CA SER A 87 3.06 1.22 10.19
C SER A 87 1.58 1.53 10.00
N THR A 88 1.08 2.44 10.83
CA THR A 88 -0.20 3.13 10.67
C THR A 88 0.00 4.64 10.93
N PRO A 89 -0.41 5.53 10.00
CA PRO A 89 -0.80 5.21 8.62
C PRO A 89 0.27 4.41 7.88
N GLY A 90 -0.16 3.63 6.88
CA GLY A 90 0.73 2.92 5.97
C GLY A 90 1.62 3.88 5.16
N PRO A 91 2.61 3.33 4.42
CA PRO A 91 3.53 4.16 3.65
C PRO A 91 2.81 4.97 2.57
N THR A 92 3.31 6.18 2.30
CA THR A 92 2.85 6.99 1.17
C THR A 92 3.31 6.36 -0.14
N ILE A 93 2.39 6.13 -1.06
CA ILE A 93 2.71 5.74 -2.43
C ILE A 93 2.78 7.01 -3.27
N GLU A 94 3.90 7.23 -3.96
CA GLU A 94 4.09 8.37 -4.86
C GLU A 94 4.28 7.90 -6.30
N VAL A 95 3.48 8.45 -7.20
CA VAL A 95 3.50 8.14 -8.65
C VAL A 95 3.25 9.39 -9.46
N VAL A 96 3.40 9.30 -10.77
CA VAL A 96 3.13 10.40 -11.72
C VAL A 96 1.94 10.01 -12.59
N GLU A 97 1.13 10.97 -12.96
CA GLU A 97 0.05 10.80 -13.94
C GLU A 97 0.60 10.20 -15.25
N GLY A 98 0.00 9.10 -15.69
CA GLY A 98 0.43 8.29 -16.82
C GLY A 98 1.34 7.10 -16.47
N ASP A 99 1.72 6.95 -15.20
CA ASP A 99 2.47 5.76 -14.76
C ASP A 99 1.61 4.50 -14.89
N GLN A 100 2.24 3.42 -15.33
CA GLN A 100 1.71 2.07 -15.17
C GLN A 100 2.15 1.53 -13.81
N VAL A 101 1.21 1.12 -12.99
CA VAL A 101 1.49 0.61 -11.64
C VAL A 101 1.02 -0.82 -11.48
N ARG A 102 1.79 -1.58 -10.71
CA ARG A 102 1.42 -2.87 -10.17
C ARG A 102 1.62 -2.83 -8.66
N ILE A 103 0.55 -2.99 -7.89
CA ILE A 103 0.62 -2.97 -6.44
C ILE A 103 0.23 -4.35 -5.93
N LEU A 104 1.21 -5.10 -5.44
CA LEU A 104 1.03 -6.42 -4.85
C LEU A 104 0.63 -6.24 -3.39
N VAL A 105 -0.57 -6.69 -3.04
CA VAL A 105 -1.10 -6.59 -1.68
C VAL A 105 -1.16 -7.97 -1.07
N THR A 106 -0.32 -8.22 -0.07
CA THR A 106 -0.30 -9.47 0.69
C THR A 106 -1.08 -9.29 1.98
N ASN A 107 -2.06 -10.14 2.21
CA ASN A 107 -2.84 -10.16 3.44
C ASN A 107 -2.19 -11.09 4.48
N ALA A 108 -1.62 -10.50 5.53
CA ALA A 108 -1.12 -11.22 6.70
C ALA A 108 -1.99 -11.01 7.95
N LEU A 109 -3.19 -10.46 7.78
CA LEU A 109 -4.20 -10.34 8.84
C LEU A 109 -4.88 -11.68 9.10
N PRO A 110 -5.54 -11.86 10.26
CA PRO A 110 -6.34 -13.05 10.57
C PRO A 110 -7.65 -13.11 9.76
N GLU A 111 -8.05 -12.01 9.14
CA GLU A 111 -9.30 -11.87 8.39
C GLU A 111 -9.05 -11.48 6.93
N HIS A 112 -10.07 -11.61 6.09
CA HIS A 112 -10.00 -11.15 4.72
C HIS A 112 -9.97 -9.62 4.63
N THR A 113 -9.36 -9.11 3.57
CA THR A 113 -9.27 -7.67 3.29
C THR A 113 -9.33 -7.40 1.79
N THR A 114 -9.36 -6.14 1.40
CA THR A 114 -9.11 -5.64 0.05
C THR A 114 -8.46 -4.28 0.15
N ILE A 115 -8.07 -3.67 -0.97
CA ILE A 115 -7.71 -2.24 -1.01
C ILE A 115 -8.54 -1.53 -2.05
N HIS A 116 -9.22 -0.47 -1.62
CA HIS A 116 -9.84 0.52 -2.47
C HIS A 116 -8.91 1.73 -2.63
N TRP A 117 -8.80 2.19 -3.86
CA TRP A 117 -8.00 3.35 -4.26
C TRP A 117 -8.92 4.56 -4.34
N HIS A 118 -9.09 5.22 -3.21
CA HIS A 118 -10.15 6.22 -3.04
C HIS A 118 -9.98 7.44 -3.95
N GLY A 119 -10.99 7.70 -4.75
CA GLY A 119 -11.10 8.93 -5.55
C GLY A 119 -10.27 8.92 -6.83
N ILE A 120 -9.83 7.77 -7.33
CA ILE A 120 -9.12 7.68 -8.60
C ILE A 120 -9.93 6.95 -9.68
N ILE A 121 -9.65 7.30 -10.93
CA ILE A 121 -10.23 6.65 -12.11
C ILE A 121 -9.40 5.42 -12.46
N LEU A 122 -10.04 4.25 -12.42
CA LEU A 122 -9.39 2.97 -12.71
C LEU A 122 -10.38 1.94 -13.25
N PRO A 123 -9.91 0.80 -13.80
CA PRO A 123 -10.79 -0.28 -14.22
C PRO A 123 -11.58 -0.86 -13.03
N SER A 124 -12.86 -1.14 -13.22
CA SER A 124 -13.75 -1.66 -12.16
C SER A 124 -13.18 -2.87 -11.41
N GLY A 125 -12.49 -3.80 -12.10
CA GLY A 125 -11.85 -4.95 -11.47
C GLY A 125 -10.68 -4.62 -10.55
N MET A 126 -10.21 -3.36 -10.53
CA MET A 126 -9.12 -2.87 -9.69
C MET A 126 -9.62 -1.93 -8.56
N ASP A 127 -10.93 -1.73 -8.47
CA ASP A 127 -11.55 -0.77 -7.51
C ASP A 127 -11.52 -1.25 -6.05
N GLY A 128 -11.28 -2.52 -5.82
CA GLY A 128 -11.05 -3.05 -4.47
C GLY A 128 -12.31 -3.39 -3.69
N VAL A 129 -13.50 -3.35 -4.30
CA VAL A 129 -14.74 -3.69 -3.61
C VAL A 129 -14.91 -5.21 -3.57
N GLY A 130 -14.57 -5.79 -2.42
CA GLY A 130 -14.60 -7.24 -2.22
C GLY A 130 -15.98 -7.84 -2.40
N GLY A 131 -16.08 -8.91 -3.21
CA GLY A 131 -17.35 -9.57 -3.53
C GLY A 131 -18.16 -8.88 -4.64
N LEU A 132 -17.75 -7.69 -5.10
CA LEU A 132 -18.38 -6.97 -6.21
C LEU A 132 -17.41 -6.83 -7.39
N SER A 133 -16.33 -6.10 -7.24
CA SER A 133 -15.35 -5.87 -8.30
C SER A 133 -14.20 -6.87 -8.31
N GLN A 134 -13.95 -7.54 -7.18
CA GLN A 134 -12.91 -8.55 -7.01
C GLN A 134 -13.26 -9.55 -5.91
N PRO A 135 -12.58 -10.73 -5.87
CA PRO A 135 -12.61 -11.60 -4.69
C PRO A 135 -11.98 -10.92 -3.47
N GLN A 136 -12.39 -11.33 -2.26
CA GLN A 136 -11.69 -10.97 -1.04
C GLN A 136 -10.28 -11.57 -1.03
N ILE A 137 -9.30 -10.83 -0.54
CA ILE A 137 -7.94 -11.31 -0.30
C ILE A 137 -7.95 -12.03 1.05
N ARG A 138 -7.86 -13.36 1.03
CA ARG A 138 -7.89 -14.17 2.25
C ARG A 138 -6.56 -14.10 2.98
N PRO A 139 -6.53 -14.45 4.28
CA PRO A 139 -5.27 -14.60 5.02
C PRO A 139 -4.24 -15.44 4.26
N GLY A 140 -3.03 -14.89 4.10
CA GLY A 140 -1.92 -15.52 3.37
C GLY A 140 -1.93 -15.33 1.85
N GLU A 141 -3.00 -14.78 1.27
CA GLU A 141 -3.08 -14.53 -0.17
C GLU A 141 -2.48 -13.18 -0.57
N THR A 142 -2.11 -13.07 -1.83
CA THR A 142 -1.66 -11.83 -2.47
C THR A 142 -2.53 -11.51 -3.66
N TYR A 143 -2.98 -10.27 -3.78
CA TYR A 143 -3.71 -9.76 -4.94
C TYR A 143 -2.87 -8.70 -5.66
N ALA A 144 -2.91 -8.68 -6.98
CA ALA A 144 -2.21 -7.71 -7.82
C ALA A 144 -3.20 -6.68 -8.36
N TYR A 145 -3.03 -5.41 -7.99
CA TYR A 145 -3.74 -4.28 -8.59
C TYR A 145 -2.88 -3.71 -9.70
N GLU A 146 -3.40 -3.70 -10.93
CA GLU A 146 -2.68 -3.25 -12.12
C GLU A 146 -3.51 -2.22 -12.88
N PHE A 147 -3.03 -0.98 -12.97
CA PHE A 147 -3.72 0.08 -13.68
C PHE A 147 -2.79 1.20 -14.13
N GLU A 148 -3.26 1.98 -15.10
CA GLU A 148 -2.66 3.26 -15.46
C GLU A 148 -3.23 4.36 -14.57
N VAL A 149 -2.37 5.22 -14.08
CA VAL A 149 -2.74 6.38 -13.27
C VAL A 149 -3.20 7.50 -14.20
N GLN A 150 -4.51 7.80 -14.23
CA GLN A 150 -5.13 8.71 -15.22
C GLN A 150 -5.35 10.14 -14.73
N GLN A 151 -4.99 10.45 -13.49
CA GLN A 151 -5.22 11.76 -12.88
C GLN A 151 -4.12 12.07 -11.87
N HIS A 152 -3.99 13.34 -11.48
CA HIS A 152 -3.12 13.77 -10.40
C HIS A 152 -3.92 14.29 -9.21
N GLY A 153 -3.27 14.34 -8.04
CA GLY A 153 -3.87 14.81 -6.80
C GLY A 153 -3.41 14.01 -5.58
N THR A 154 -4.01 14.35 -4.44
CA THR A 154 -3.76 13.66 -3.18
C THR A 154 -4.96 12.79 -2.85
N HIS A 155 -4.72 11.50 -2.78
CA HIS A 155 -5.71 10.47 -2.57
C HIS A 155 -5.33 9.59 -1.38
N MET A 156 -6.19 8.66 -1.00
CA MET A 156 -5.89 7.65 0.00
C MET A 156 -6.16 6.25 -0.52
N TYR A 157 -5.56 5.27 0.10
CA TYR A 157 -5.91 3.87 -0.05
C TYR A 157 -6.32 3.28 1.30
N HIS A 158 -7.33 2.41 1.28
CA HIS A 158 -7.89 1.79 2.48
C HIS A 158 -8.63 0.48 2.14
N PRO A 159 -8.94 -0.39 3.13
CA PRO A 159 -9.75 -1.57 2.89
C PRO A 159 -11.18 -1.21 2.47
N HIS A 160 -11.79 -2.11 1.68
CA HIS A 160 -13.23 -2.10 1.41
C HIS A 160 -13.88 -3.44 1.80
N ALA A 161 -13.32 -4.07 2.85
CA ALA A 161 -13.84 -5.25 3.52
C ALA A 161 -13.93 -4.91 5.00
N ASP A 162 -15.11 -4.95 5.62
CA ASP A 162 -15.35 -4.44 6.98
C ASP A 162 -14.68 -3.07 7.22
N GLU A 163 -14.98 -2.16 6.33
CA GLU A 163 -14.29 -0.87 6.19
C GLU A 163 -14.24 -0.09 7.50
N MET A 164 -15.37 -0.06 8.22
CA MET A 164 -15.46 0.68 9.50
C MET A 164 -14.47 0.16 10.53
N THR A 165 -14.34 -1.15 10.67
CA THR A 165 -13.42 -1.76 11.63
C THR A 165 -11.98 -1.64 11.15
N GLN A 166 -11.70 -2.04 9.92
CA GLN A 166 -10.33 -2.13 9.40
C GLN A 166 -9.66 -0.75 9.28
N ILE A 167 -10.39 0.29 8.88
CA ILE A 167 -9.87 1.67 8.91
C ILE A 167 -9.69 2.15 10.35
N ALA A 168 -10.69 1.91 11.22
CA ALA A 168 -10.63 2.39 12.60
C ALA A 168 -9.44 1.82 13.38
N VAL A 169 -9.02 0.59 13.08
CA VAL A 169 -7.83 -0.03 13.70
C VAL A 169 -6.52 0.31 13.00
N GLY A 170 -6.54 1.07 11.86
CA GLY A 170 -5.34 1.69 11.30
C GLY A 170 -4.99 1.36 9.85
N LEU A 171 -5.78 0.56 9.13
CA LEU A 171 -5.51 0.22 7.73
C LEU A 171 -5.87 1.37 6.80
N MET A 172 -4.93 2.26 6.56
CA MET A 172 -5.05 3.36 5.60
C MET A 172 -3.67 3.88 5.21
N GLY A 173 -3.58 4.54 4.06
CA GLY A 173 -2.37 5.23 3.63
C GLY A 173 -2.65 6.26 2.54
N MET A 174 -1.64 7.05 2.19
CA MET A 174 -1.74 8.11 1.19
C MET A 174 -1.26 7.63 -0.17
N LEU A 175 -1.98 8.01 -1.22
CA LEU A 175 -1.57 7.90 -2.61
C LEU A 175 -1.46 9.31 -3.19
N VAL A 176 -0.23 9.74 -3.43
CA VAL A 176 0.07 11.05 -4.03
C VAL A 176 0.43 10.84 -5.49
N ILE A 177 -0.31 11.50 -6.37
CA ILE A 177 -0.11 11.42 -7.81
C ILE A 177 0.34 12.79 -8.28
N HIS A 178 1.59 12.88 -8.71
CA HIS A 178 2.16 14.12 -9.25
C HIS A 178 1.65 14.35 -10.68
N PRO A 179 1.43 15.61 -11.09
CA PRO A 179 1.02 15.90 -12.44
C PRO A 179 2.13 15.52 -13.45
N LYS A 180 1.73 15.02 -14.61
CA LYS A 180 2.65 14.67 -15.71
C LYS A 180 3.50 15.85 -16.16
N GLN A 181 2.92 17.06 -16.14
CA GLN A 181 3.64 18.29 -16.39
C GLN A 181 3.90 19.00 -15.08
N PRO A 182 5.17 19.28 -14.72
CA PRO A 182 5.48 19.99 -13.50
C PRO A 182 4.77 21.34 -13.43
N GLU A 183 4.38 21.73 -12.24
CA GLU A 183 3.79 23.06 -11.99
C GLU A 183 4.78 24.17 -12.37
N ALA A 184 4.27 25.23 -12.98
CA ALA A 184 5.09 26.38 -13.40
C ALA A 184 5.75 27.10 -12.19
N LYS A 185 5.15 26.96 -11.02
CA LYS A 185 5.67 27.48 -9.74
C LYS A 185 5.52 26.39 -8.68
N PRO A 186 6.49 25.47 -8.58
CA PRO A 186 6.44 24.44 -7.55
C PRO A 186 6.59 25.06 -6.17
N ALA A 187 5.89 24.52 -5.18
CA ALA A 187 6.04 24.90 -3.79
C ALA A 187 7.47 24.65 -3.29
N ASP A 188 7.98 25.48 -2.38
CA ASP A 188 9.29 25.28 -1.76
C ASP A 188 9.33 23.99 -0.91
N ARG A 189 8.19 23.63 -0.33
CA ARG A 189 8.00 22.41 0.46
C ARG A 189 6.61 21.87 0.25
N ASP A 190 6.51 20.57 0.10
CA ASP A 190 5.26 19.83 0.00
C ASP A 190 5.18 18.79 1.12
N TYR A 191 4.06 18.79 1.86
CA TYR A 191 3.86 17.93 3.01
C TYR A 191 2.60 17.10 2.83
N CYS A 192 2.72 15.82 3.12
CA CYS A 192 1.59 14.89 3.17
C CYS A 192 1.22 14.61 4.63
N PHE A 193 -0.03 14.93 5.00
CA PHE A 193 -0.58 14.68 6.34
C PHE A 193 -1.82 13.83 6.23
N MET A 194 -1.89 12.78 7.02
CA MET A 194 -3.12 12.01 7.23
C MET A 194 -3.66 12.29 8.63
N LEU A 195 -4.89 12.78 8.70
CA LEU A 195 -5.61 13.00 9.95
C LEU A 195 -6.62 11.88 10.13
N HIS A 196 -6.58 11.22 11.27
CA HIS A 196 -7.43 10.07 11.57
C HIS A 196 -7.92 10.14 13.01
N LEU A 197 -9.23 9.88 13.20
CA LEU A 197 -9.82 9.68 14.51
C LEU A 197 -9.87 8.19 14.79
N SER A 198 -8.96 7.70 15.61
CA SER A 198 -8.89 6.29 15.99
C SER A 198 -9.90 5.95 17.09
N LEU A 199 -10.58 4.81 16.95
CA LEU A 199 -11.43 4.24 18.01
C LEU A 199 -10.64 3.42 19.04
N ILE A 200 -9.33 3.32 18.91
CA ILE A 200 -8.46 2.50 19.78
C ILE A 200 -8.44 3.01 21.23
N HIS A 201 -8.89 4.23 21.47
CA HIS A 201 -8.90 4.89 22.78
C HIS A 201 -10.29 4.95 23.45
N ILE A 202 -11.26 4.18 22.97
CA ILE A 202 -12.61 4.07 23.56
C ILE A 202 -12.72 2.82 24.39
#